data_9fd525179e95ba18b0e395877bb3d4a2
#
_entry.id   9fd525179e95ba18b0e395877bb3d4a2
#
_cell.length_a   1.000
_cell.length_b   1.000
_cell.length_c   1.000
_cell.angle_alpha   90.00
_cell.angle_beta   90.00
_cell.angle_gamma   90.00
#
_symmetry.space_group_name_H-M   'P 1'
#
loop_
_entity.id
_entity.type
_entity.pdbx_description
1 polymer ?
#
loop_
_entity_poly.entity_id
_entity_poly.type
_entity_poly.pdbx_seq_one_letter_code
_entity_poly.pdbx_strand_id
1 'polypeptide(L)'
;MSEADPLVARLRAAGCVFAEEEAAELRGSGRAGAALEALVARRVAGEPLEHVVGSVLLGGVRLRVDPGVFVPRQRTLLLVEEAARLLTAARADGRPGPAAPGPAAPGPDAPGPDAPVLVDLCCGAGPVAAVVAHRVPGVRVVAGDLDPRAVACARANLDAAPGGASAVVACGDLDAVVPPELAGAVDVLTAHVPYVPTAALALLPPEAREHEPAAALDGGADGLDLLRRVASAAPRWLRPGGTLLVEVGEGQVDGAGAAYARAGLAPRLLRDDERGALVLAGERA
;
A
#
# COMPACT_ATOMS: atom_id res chain seq x y z
N MET A 1 37.27 18.76 14.66
CA MET A 1 36.37 17.69 15.04
C MET A 1 34.96 18.25 15.00
N SER A 2 34.11 17.81 14.08
CA SER A 2 32.71 18.25 14.06
C SER A 2 32.05 17.76 15.35
N GLU A 3 31.48 18.68 16.11
CA GLU A 3 30.69 18.33 17.31
C GLU A 3 29.56 17.39 16.89
N ALA A 4 29.45 16.26 17.56
CA ALA A 4 28.42 15.28 17.21
C ALA A 4 27.03 15.91 17.39
N ASP A 5 26.20 15.83 16.38
CA ASP A 5 24.84 16.36 16.40
C ASP A 5 24.04 15.80 17.59
N PRO A 6 23.62 16.67 18.56
CA PRO A 6 22.96 16.18 19.79
C PRO A 6 21.64 15.41 19.51
N LEU A 7 20.92 15.75 18.46
CA LEU A 7 19.69 15.04 18.08
C LEU A 7 20.00 13.65 17.56
N VAL A 8 20.99 13.51 16.68
CA VAL A 8 21.49 12.22 16.19
C VAL A 8 21.96 11.35 17.34
N ALA A 9 22.72 11.92 18.28
CA ALA A 9 23.21 11.19 19.43
C ALA A 9 22.05 10.64 20.31
N ARG A 10 21.00 11.43 20.52
CA ARG A 10 19.80 11.00 21.27
C ARG A 10 19.05 9.88 20.58
N LEU A 11 18.81 9.99 19.26
CA LEU A 11 18.13 8.96 18.47
C LEU A 11 18.92 7.65 18.46
N ARG A 12 20.25 7.74 18.29
CA ARG A 12 21.15 6.57 18.33
C ARG A 12 21.14 5.89 19.70
N ALA A 13 21.15 6.65 20.77
CA ALA A 13 21.03 6.13 22.13
C ALA A 13 19.68 5.44 22.40
N ALA A 14 18.63 5.85 21.70
CA ALA A 14 17.32 5.22 21.73
C ALA A 14 17.20 3.98 20.81
N GLY A 15 18.28 3.61 20.07
CA GLY A 15 18.29 2.43 19.21
C GLY A 15 17.90 2.70 17.75
N CYS A 16 17.72 3.97 17.34
CA CYS A 16 17.45 4.31 15.93
C CYS A 16 18.70 3.99 15.07
N VAL A 17 18.54 3.09 14.13
CA VAL A 17 19.63 2.63 13.24
C VAL A 17 19.99 3.72 12.23
N PHE A 18 19.00 4.43 11.70
CA PHE A 18 19.13 5.51 10.70
C PHE A 18 19.01 6.89 11.35
N ALA A 19 19.73 7.11 12.46
CA ALA A 19 19.57 8.30 13.31
C ALA A 19 19.81 9.63 12.58
N GLU A 20 20.69 9.67 11.58
CA GLU A 20 20.97 10.85 10.75
C GLU A 20 19.78 11.20 9.86
N GLU A 21 19.24 10.22 9.16
CA GLU A 21 18.08 10.36 8.27
C GLU A 21 16.84 10.72 9.09
N GLU A 22 16.63 10.06 10.23
CA GLU A 22 15.51 10.35 11.13
C GLU A 22 15.61 11.78 11.71
N ALA A 23 16.81 12.22 12.08
CA ALA A 23 17.03 13.60 12.54
C ALA A 23 16.72 14.63 11.43
N ALA A 24 17.07 14.32 10.17
CA ALA A 24 16.76 15.16 9.03
C ALA A 24 15.24 15.25 8.79
N GLU A 25 14.51 14.14 8.83
CA GLU A 25 13.05 14.09 8.69
C GLU A 25 12.35 14.86 9.83
N LEU A 26 12.77 14.67 11.09
CA LEU A 26 12.21 15.41 12.23
C LEU A 26 12.39 16.92 12.08
N ARG A 27 13.56 17.41 11.63
CA ARG A 27 13.79 18.82 11.34
C ARG A 27 13.00 19.30 10.13
N GLY A 28 12.88 18.44 9.11
CA GLY A 28 12.11 18.68 7.90
C GLY A 28 10.59 18.79 8.14
N SER A 29 10.09 18.40 9.32
CA SER A 29 8.67 18.48 9.69
C SER A 29 8.12 19.92 9.79
N GLY A 30 8.97 20.94 9.67
CA GLY A 30 8.60 22.35 9.85
C GLY A 30 8.32 22.75 11.30
N ARG A 31 8.59 21.88 12.27
CA ARG A 31 8.48 22.16 13.72
C ARG A 31 9.82 22.66 14.25
N ALA A 32 9.77 23.54 15.27
CA ALA A 32 10.96 24.09 15.91
C ALA A 32 10.75 24.24 17.43
N GLY A 33 11.86 24.40 18.18
CA GLY A 33 11.82 24.60 19.63
C GLY A 33 11.08 23.49 20.37
N ALA A 34 10.19 23.83 21.28
CA ALA A 34 9.43 22.88 22.10
C ALA A 34 8.58 21.90 21.24
N ALA A 35 8.08 22.33 20.08
CA ALA A 35 7.31 21.47 19.20
C ALA A 35 8.17 20.37 18.55
N LEU A 36 9.41 20.69 18.15
CA LEU A 36 10.37 19.68 17.67
C LEU A 36 10.78 18.73 18.80
N GLU A 37 11.06 19.26 19.99
CA GLU A 37 11.39 18.43 21.17
C GLU A 37 10.28 17.44 21.52
N ALA A 38 9.01 17.81 21.36
CA ALA A 38 7.89 16.90 21.55
C ALA A 38 7.90 15.76 20.53
N LEU A 39 8.21 16.00 19.25
CA LEU A 39 8.37 14.95 18.24
C LEU A 39 9.55 14.03 18.59
N VAL A 40 10.69 14.60 18.95
CA VAL A 40 11.87 13.82 19.35
C VAL A 40 11.58 12.93 20.56
N ALA A 41 10.86 13.43 21.55
CA ALA A 41 10.47 12.65 22.74
C ALA A 41 9.58 11.45 22.37
N ARG A 42 8.62 11.64 21.46
CA ARG A 42 7.78 10.55 20.95
C ARG A 42 8.62 9.48 20.21
N ARG A 43 9.52 9.91 19.33
CA ARG A 43 10.39 8.99 18.59
C ARG A 43 11.34 8.20 19.52
N VAL A 44 11.95 8.86 20.48
CA VAL A 44 12.81 8.25 21.51
C VAL A 44 12.03 7.26 22.39
N ALA A 45 10.74 7.48 22.59
CA ALA A 45 9.83 6.57 23.28
C ALA A 45 9.43 5.33 22.45
N GLY A 46 9.88 5.21 21.18
CA GLY A 46 9.66 4.05 20.31
C GLY A 46 8.50 4.19 19.32
N GLU A 47 7.86 5.37 19.24
CA GLU A 47 6.80 5.58 18.25
C GLU A 47 7.40 5.64 16.83
N PRO A 48 6.76 5.02 15.79
CA PRO A 48 7.22 5.07 14.41
C PRO A 48 7.48 6.50 13.95
N LEU A 49 8.60 6.72 13.26
CA LEU A 49 8.96 8.05 12.76
C LEU A 49 7.82 8.65 11.92
N GLU A 50 7.21 7.85 11.06
CA GLU A 50 6.14 8.25 10.16
C GLU A 50 4.88 8.70 10.92
N HIS A 51 4.56 8.07 12.04
CA HIS A 51 3.48 8.52 12.93
C HIS A 51 3.86 9.79 13.67
N VAL A 52 5.14 9.97 13.99
CA VAL A 52 5.64 11.17 14.68
C VAL A 52 5.60 12.37 13.76
N VAL A 53 6.09 12.24 12.51
CA VAL A 53 6.12 13.33 11.53
C VAL A 53 4.82 13.47 10.73
N GLY A 54 3.96 12.43 10.77
CA GLY A 54 2.66 12.38 10.08
C GLY A 54 2.75 12.06 8.60
N SER A 55 3.90 11.61 8.10
CA SER A 55 4.06 11.30 6.67
C SER A 55 5.22 10.35 6.38
N VAL A 56 5.19 9.72 5.19
CA VAL A 56 6.28 8.93 4.62
C VAL A 56 6.53 9.35 3.18
N LEU A 57 7.77 9.27 2.72
CA LEU A 57 8.11 9.41 1.30
C LEU A 57 8.19 8.02 0.66
N LEU A 58 7.32 7.74 -0.32
CA LEU A 58 7.30 6.48 -1.05
C LEU A 58 7.26 6.75 -2.55
N GLY A 59 8.22 6.23 -3.31
CA GLY A 59 8.26 6.38 -4.76
C GLY A 59 8.26 7.81 -5.29
N GLY A 60 8.78 8.76 -4.50
CA GLY A 60 8.79 10.19 -4.80
C GLY A 60 7.54 10.95 -4.37
N VAL A 61 6.54 10.25 -3.80
CA VAL A 61 5.29 10.86 -3.31
C VAL A 61 5.31 10.92 -1.79
N ARG A 62 5.03 12.09 -1.21
CA ARG A 62 4.87 12.24 0.23
C ARG A 62 3.43 11.90 0.61
N LEU A 63 3.28 10.85 1.39
CA LEU A 63 1.99 10.32 1.82
C LEU A 63 1.76 10.64 3.29
N ARG A 64 0.56 11.05 3.64
CA ARG A 64 0.11 11.15 5.02
C ARG A 64 0.01 9.75 5.66
N VAL A 65 0.44 9.63 6.91
CA VAL A 65 0.29 8.44 7.73
C VAL A 65 -0.20 8.87 9.10
N ASP A 66 -1.42 8.47 9.45
CA ASP A 66 -2.01 8.80 10.75
C ASP A 66 -1.61 7.74 11.81
N PRO A 67 -1.51 8.12 13.10
CA PRO A 67 -1.26 7.17 14.17
C PRO A 67 -2.27 6.01 14.17
N GLY A 68 -1.76 4.79 14.33
CA GLY A 68 -2.58 3.57 14.30
C GLY A 68 -3.00 3.10 12.91
N VAL A 69 -2.45 3.67 11.85
CA VAL A 69 -2.51 3.15 10.48
C VAL A 69 -1.18 2.46 10.17
N PHE A 70 -1.23 1.35 9.44
CA PHE A 70 0.00 0.63 9.04
C PHE A 70 0.95 1.55 8.25
N VAL A 71 2.23 1.55 8.64
CA VAL A 71 3.25 2.39 8.01
C VAL A 71 3.67 1.80 6.66
N PRO A 72 3.56 2.54 5.55
CA PRO A 72 4.02 2.07 4.24
C PRO A 72 5.52 1.76 4.24
N ARG A 73 5.90 0.60 3.68
CA ARG A 73 7.30 0.13 3.63
C ARG A 73 7.90 0.35 2.25
N GLN A 74 9.20 0.65 2.17
CA GLN A 74 9.91 0.87 0.90
C GLN A 74 9.87 -0.35 -0.04
N ARG A 75 9.81 -1.57 0.50
CA ARG A 75 9.69 -2.80 -0.30
C ARG A 75 8.38 -2.88 -1.11
N THR A 76 7.32 -2.20 -0.68
CA THR A 76 6.03 -2.11 -1.40
C THR A 76 6.18 -1.41 -2.76
N LEU A 77 7.31 -0.72 -3.01
CA LEU A 77 7.60 -0.12 -4.32
C LEU A 77 7.65 -1.15 -5.45
N LEU A 78 8.11 -2.37 -5.21
CA LEU A 78 8.08 -3.42 -6.24
C LEU A 78 6.65 -3.68 -6.74
N LEU A 79 5.69 -3.76 -5.81
CA LEU A 79 4.27 -3.93 -6.12
C LEU A 79 3.72 -2.72 -6.89
N VAL A 80 4.04 -1.50 -6.44
CA VAL A 80 3.66 -0.25 -7.12
C VAL A 80 4.23 -0.18 -8.54
N GLU A 81 5.50 -0.50 -8.72
CA GLU A 81 6.19 -0.44 -10.01
C GLU A 81 5.59 -1.42 -11.01
N GLU A 82 5.31 -2.65 -10.58
CA GLU A 82 4.67 -3.64 -11.44
C GLU A 82 3.21 -3.26 -11.77
N ALA A 83 2.45 -2.77 -10.79
CA ALA A 83 1.08 -2.29 -11.03
C ALA A 83 1.06 -1.15 -12.06
N ALA A 84 1.93 -0.15 -11.89
CA ALA A 84 2.02 0.98 -12.82
C ALA A 84 2.42 0.53 -14.24
N ARG A 85 3.37 -0.42 -14.36
CA ARG A 85 3.81 -1.00 -15.64
C ARG A 85 2.64 -1.68 -16.36
N LEU A 86 1.88 -2.53 -15.66
CA LEU A 86 0.74 -3.26 -16.21
C LEU A 86 -0.39 -2.33 -16.65
N LEU A 87 -0.73 -1.33 -15.82
CA LEU A 87 -1.76 -0.35 -16.14
C LEU A 87 -1.37 0.55 -17.33
N THR A 88 -0.08 0.89 -17.45
CA THR A 88 0.43 1.65 -18.60
C THR A 88 0.31 0.83 -19.89
N ALA A 89 0.64 -0.47 -19.83
CA ALA A 89 0.47 -1.38 -20.96
C ALA A 89 -1.02 -1.54 -21.34
N ALA A 90 -1.90 -1.75 -20.37
CA ALA A 90 -3.34 -1.86 -20.60
C ALA A 90 -3.93 -0.63 -21.30
N ARG A 91 -3.44 0.56 -20.95
CA ARG A 91 -3.82 1.83 -21.62
C ARG A 91 -3.35 1.89 -23.06
N ALA A 92 -2.14 1.42 -23.35
CA ALA A 92 -1.59 1.42 -24.70
C ALA A 92 -2.34 0.47 -25.66
N ASP A 93 -2.93 -0.60 -25.12
CA ASP A 93 -3.74 -1.56 -25.89
C ASP A 93 -5.10 -1.00 -26.34
N GLY A 94 -5.49 0.22 -25.93
CA GLY A 94 -6.69 0.92 -26.39
C GLY A 94 -8.01 0.17 -26.16
N ARG A 95 -8.07 -0.67 -25.13
CA ARG A 95 -9.28 -1.48 -24.85
C ARG A 95 -10.35 -0.65 -24.18
N PRO A 96 -11.64 -0.82 -24.56
CA PRO A 96 -12.73 -0.14 -23.88
C PRO A 96 -12.81 -0.56 -22.41
N GLY A 97 -12.73 0.40 -21.51
CA GLY A 97 -12.97 0.22 -20.08
C GLY A 97 -14.46 0.10 -19.77
N PRO A 98 -14.82 -0.31 -18.55
CA PRO A 98 -16.23 -0.33 -18.12
C PRO A 98 -16.80 1.10 -18.09
N ALA A 99 -18.08 1.26 -18.44
CA ALA A 99 -18.76 2.55 -18.37
C ALA A 99 -18.61 3.19 -16.97
N ALA A 100 -18.32 4.49 -16.94
CA ALA A 100 -18.19 5.20 -15.65
C ALA A 100 -19.56 5.22 -14.93
N PRO A 101 -19.63 4.87 -13.64
CA PRO A 101 -20.85 5.03 -12.87
C PRO A 101 -21.09 6.53 -12.59
N GLY A 102 -22.21 7.08 -13.10
CA GLY A 102 -22.79 8.34 -12.67
C GLY A 102 -22.23 9.63 -13.27
N PRO A 103 -22.95 10.75 -13.10
CA PRO A 103 -22.65 12.03 -13.71
C PRO A 103 -21.69 12.87 -12.85
N ALA A 104 -20.43 12.50 -12.75
CA ALA A 104 -19.41 13.47 -12.33
C ALA A 104 -18.92 14.20 -13.57
N ALA A 105 -19.04 15.52 -13.61
CA ALA A 105 -18.41 16.32 -14.65
C ALA A 105 -16.89 16.01 -14.64
N PRO A 106 -16.31 15.52 -15.74
CA PRO A 106 -14.92 15.14 -15.75
C PRO A 106 -14.05 16.40 -15.60
N GLY A 107 -13.25 16.45 -14.53
CA GLY A 107 -12.12 17.36 -14.47
C GLY A 107 -11.07 16.95 -15.52
N PRO A 108 -10.07 17.79 -15.83
CA PRO A 108 -9.05 17.51 -16.83
C PRO A 108 -8.27 16.22 -16.57
N ASP A 109 -8.24 15.76 -15.32
CA ASP A 109 -7.54 14.53 -14.87
C ASP A 109 -8.48 13.37 -14.56
N ALA A 110 -9.77 13.48 -14.82
CA ALA A 110 -10.74 12.42 -14.56
C ALA A 110 -10.53 11.23 -15.52
N PRO A 111 -10.70 9.97 -15.04
CA PRO A 111 -10.59 8.79 -15.88
C PRO A 111 -11.61 8.82 -17.02
N GLY A 112 -11.13 8.62 -18.25
CA GLY A 112 -12.02 8.44 -19.41
C GLY A 112 -12.74 7.08 -19.39
N PRO A 113 -13.63 6.83 -20.37
CA PRO A 113 -14.36 5.56 -20.48
C PRO A 113 -13.43 4.35 -20.66
N ASP A 114 -12.28 4.56 -21.28
CA ASP A 114 -11.29 3.51 -21.57
C ASP A 114 -10.12 3.51 -20.57
N ALA A 115 -10.32 4.14 -19.42
CA ALA A 115 -9.28 4.20 -18.39
C ALA A 115 -8.98 2.82 -17.80
N PRO A 116 -7.69 2.45 -17.62
CA PRO A 116 -7.35 1.23 -16.92
C PRO A 116 -7.82 1.28 -15.47
N VAL A 117 -8.19 0.11 -14.93
CA VAL A 117 -8.79 -0.02 -13.61
C VAL A 117 -7.82 -0.67 -12.64
N LEU A 118 -7.50 0.03 -11.55
CA LEU A 118 -6.82 -0.48 -10.36
C LEU A 118 -7.82 -0.71 -9.23
N VAL A 119 -7.80 -1.89 -8.63
CA VAL A 119 -8.42 -2.16 -7.33
C VAL A 119 -7.30 -2.44 -6.33
N ASP A 120 -7.28 -1.71 -5.21
CA ASP A 120 -6.28 -1.84 -4.13
C ASP A 120 -6.97 -2.24 -2.83
N LEU A 121 -6.84 -3.52 -2.46
CA LEU A 121 -7.45 -4.12 -1.26
C LEU A 121 -6.47 -4.11 -0.09
N CYS A 122 -6.99 -4.00 1.13
CA CYS A 122 -6.18 -3.79 2.33
C CYS A 122 -5.24 -2.60 2.13
N CYS A 123 -5.79 -1.50 1.63
CA CYS A 123 -5.01 -0.38 1.12
C CYS A 123 -4.25 0.41 2.20
N GLY A 124 -4.55 0.24 3.49
CA GLY A 124 -3.91 0.99 4.57
C GLY A 124 -4.03 2.50 4.35
N ALA A 125 -2.91 3.22 4.41
CA ALA A 125 -2.84 4.64 4.08
C ALA A 125 -3.00 4.93 2.56
N GLY A 126 -3.26 3.93 1.72
CA GLY A 126 -3.40 4.04 0.28
C GLY A 126 -2.09 4.25 -0.50
N PRO A 127 -0.93 3.73 -0.04
CA PRO A 127 0.35 4.00 -0.69
C PRO A 127 0.41 3.51 -2.12
N VAL A 128 -0.11 2.30 -2.39
CA VAL A 128 -0.12 1.73 -3.74
C VAL A 128 -1.00 2.56 -4.66
N ALA A 129 -2.26 2.76 -4.27
CA ALA A 129 -3.24 3.51 -5.04
C ALA A 129 -2.78 4.95 -5.35
N ALA A 130 -2.26 5.67 -4.34
CA ALA A 130 -1.83 7.06 -4.50
C ALA A 130 -0.58 7.19 -5.38
N VAL A 131 0.45 6.35 -5.18
CA VAL A 131 1.67 6.40 -6.01
C VAL A 131 1.38 5.96 -7.45
N VAL A 132 0.51 4.96 -7.66
CA VAL A 132 0.07 4.57 -9.00
C VAL A 132 -0.69 5.70 -9.68
N ALA A 133 -1.59 6.40 -8.98
CA ALA A 133 -2.31 7.55 -9.54
C ALA A 133 -1.37 8.67 -10.02
N HIS A 134 -0.24 8.89 -9.32
CA HIS A 134 0.80 9.83 -9.76
C HIS A 134 1.57 9.35 -11.00
N ARG A 135 1.79 8.03 -11.15
CA ARG A 135 2.58 7.46 -12.23
C ARG A 135 1.78 7.15 -13.49
N VAL A 136 0.47 6.91 -13.33
CA VAL A 136 -0.45 6.52 -14.43
C VAL A 136 -1.64 7.50 -14.44
N PRO A 137 -1.47 8.70 -15.01
CA PRO A 137 -2.54 9.70 -15.06
C PRO A 137 -3.81 9.13 -15.72
N GLY A 138 -4.97 9.41 -15.14
CA GLY A 138 -6.25 8.95 -15.64
C GLY A 138 -6.58 7.47 -15.35
N VAL A 139 -5.83 6.80 -14.46
CA VAL A 139 -6.21 5.48 -13.95
C VAL A 139 -7.49 5.59 -13.10
N ARG A 140 -8.43 4.65 -13.27
CA ARG A 140 -9.58 4.51 -12.39
C ARG A 140 -9.17 3.70 -11.14
N VAL A 141 -9.32 4.30 -9.96
CA VAL A 141 -8.89 3.69 -8.70
C VAL A 141 -10.10 3.35 -7.84
N VAL A 142 -10.11 2.11 -7.33
CA VAL A 142 -10.92 1.69 -6.19
C VAL A 142 -9.97 1.21 -5.11
N ALA A 143 -10.04 1.79 -3.92
CA ALA A 143 -9.24 1.39 -2.77
C ALA A 143 -10.13 1.03 -1.60
N GLY A 144 -9.76 0.02 -0.82
CA GLY A 144 -10.55 -0.38 0.32
C GLY A 144 -9.75 -1.00 1.45
N ASP A 145 -10.23 -0.74 2.67
CA ASP A 145 -9.68 -1.31 3.89
C ASP A 145 -10.78 -1.63 4.89
N LEU A 146 -10.52 -2.53 5.81
CA LEU A 146 -11.44 -2.87 6.89
C LEU A 146 -11.44 -1.79 8.00
N ASP A 147 -10.30 -1.10 8.21
CA ASP A 147 -10.16 -0.07 9.23
C ASP A 147 -10.61 1.30 8.69
N PRO A 148 -11.64 1.94 9.28
CA PRO A 148 -12.09 3.26 8.85
C PRO A 148 -11.03 4.36 9.00
N ARG A 149 -10.02 4.18 9.88
CA ARG A 149 -8.89 5.12 10.01
C ARG A 149 -7.96 5.02 8.79
N ALA A 150 -7.69 3.79 8.35
CA ALA A 150 -6.93 3.53 7.13
C ALA A 150 -7.64 4.14 5.91
N VAL A 151 -8.96 3.93 5.78
CA VAL A 151 -9.81 4.51 4.73
C VAL A 151 -9.76 6.03 4.72
N ALA A 152 -9.85 6.68 5.89
CA ALA A 152 -9.76 8.14 6.00
C ALA A 152 -8.38 8.67 5.56
N CYS A 153 -7.31 7.96 5.96
CA CYS A 153 -5.94 8.28 5.58
C CYS A 153 -5.73 8.11 4.07
N ALA A 154 -6.18 6.97 3.50
CA ALA A 154 -6.12 6.68 2.06
C ALA A 154 -6.89 7.71 1.22
N ARG A 155 -8.08 8.13 1.69
CA ARG A 155 -8.87 9.18 1.05
C ARG A 155 -8.07 10.48 0.96
N ALA A 156 -7.47 10.93 2.08
CA ALA A 156 -6.68 12.15 2.11
C ALA A 156 -5.48 12.10 1.14
N ASN A 157 -4.81 10.95 1.04
CA ASN A 157 -3.70 10.74 0.12
C ASN A 157 -4.14 10.72 -1.35
N LEU A 158 -5.27 10.09 -1.65
CA LEU A 158 -5.82 10.05 -3.00
C LEU A 158 -6.38 11.41 -3.43
N ASP A 159 -7.05 12.17 -2.55
CA ASP A 159 -7.52 13.52 -2.87
C ASP A 159 -6.38 14.47 -3.24
N ALA A 160 -5.17 14.23 -2.71
CA ALA A 160 -3.96 14.98 -3.05
C ALA A 160 -3.27 14.48 -4.34
N ALA A 161 -3.65 13.30 -4.87
CA ALA A 161 -3.04 12.73 -6.07
C ALA A 161 -3.72 13.26 -7.34
N PRO A 162 -2.99 13.37 -8.48
CA PRO A 162 -3.59 13.73 -9.77
C PRO A 162 -4.74 12.77 -10.14
N GLY A 163 -5.92 13.30 -10.42
CA GLY A 163 -7.11 12.49 -10.75
C GLY A 163 -7.69 11.70 -9.56
N GLY A 164 -7.07 11.74 -8.40
CA GLY A 164 -7.44 10.94 -7.23
C GLY A 164 -8.79 11.33 -6.61
N ALA A 165 -9.27 12.55 -6.82
CA ALA A 165 -10.59 12.99 -6.37
C ALA A 165 -11.74 12.12 -6.94
N SER A 166 -11.52 11.44 -8.08
CA SER A 166 -12.46 10.51 -8.68
C SER A 166 -12.34 9.08 -8.15
N ALA A 167 -11.34 8.80 -7.29
CA ALA A 167 -11.15 7.48 -6.71
C ALA A 167 -12.30 7.09 -5.78
N VAL A 168 -12.73 5.85 -5.86
CA VAL A 168 -13.62 5.26 -4.87
C VAL A 168 -12.78 4.73 -3.71
N VAL A 169 -12.99 5.25 -2.51
CA VAL A 169 -12.34 4.72 -1.29
C VAL A 169 -13.42 4.30 -0.32
N ALA A 170 -13.44 3.03 0.07
CA ALA A 170 -14.52 2.46 0.86
C ALA A 170 -14.03 1.62 2.03
N CYS A 171 -14.80 1.60 3.13
CA CYS A 171 -14.58 0.70 4.24
C CYS A 171 -15.35 -0.60 4.03
N GLY A 172 -14.65 -1.74 4.10
CA GLY A 172 -15.29 -3.05 3.94
C GLY A 172 -14.28 -4.20 3.94
N ASP A 173 -14.81 -5.42 4.00
CA ASP A 173 -13.99 -6.64 4.04
C ASP A 173 -13.62 -7.07 2.62
N LEU A 174 -12.34 -6.94 2.28
CA LEU A 174 -11.74 -7.32 1.01
C LEU A 174 -12.54 -6.80 -0.20
N ASP A 175 -12.96 -7.70 -1.09
CA ASP A 175 -13.63 -7.37 -2.34
C ASP A 175 -15.09 -6.87 -2.19
N ALA A 176 -15.62 -6.83 -0.97
CA ALA A 176 -16.93 -6.21 -0.71
C ALA A 176 -16.97 -4.70 -1.02
N VAL A 177 -15.80 -4.05 -1.10
CA VAL A 177 -15.66 -2.62 -1.46
C VAL A 177 -15.72 -2.38 -2.97
N VAL A 178 -15.57 -3.42 -3.77
CA VAL A 178 -15.49 -3.29 -5.23
C VAL A 178 -16.87 -3.12 -5.83
N PRO A 179 -17.13 -2.03 -6.56
CA PRO A 179 -18.40 -1.82 -7.25
C PRO A 179 -18.76 -2.99 -8.19
N PRO A 180 -19.99 -3.52 -8.13
CA PRO A 180 -20.39 -4.70 -8.93
C PRO A 180 -20.19 -4.54 -10.44
N GLU A 181 -20.28 -3.31 -10.95
CA GLU A 181 -20.07 -2.99 -12.36
C GLU A 181 -18.64 -3.18 -12.85
N LEU A 182 -17.68 -3.35 -11.94
CA LEU A 182 -16.28 -3.67 -12.27
C LEU A 182 -16.02 -5.17 -12.39
N ALA A 183 -17.03 -6.03 -12.25
CA ALA A 183 -16.86 -7.46 -12.42
C ALA A 183 -16.35 -7.80 -13.82
N GLY A 184 -15.20 -8.50 -13.90
CA GLY A 184 -14.54 -8.85 -15.16
C GLY A 184 -13.90 -7.68 -15.91
N ALA A 185 -13.70 -6.53 -15.26
CA ALA A 185 -13.19 -5.31 -15.89
C ALA A 185 -11.92 -4.75 -15.25
N VAL A 186 -11.43 -5.35 -14.18
CA VAL A 186 -10.24 -4.89 -13.45
C VAL A 186 -8.97 -5.32 -14.19
N ASP A 187 -8.09 -4.37 -14.49
CA ASP A 187 -6.79 -4.63 -15.13
C ASP A 187 -5.78 -5.14 -14.11
N VAL A 188 -5.70 -4.45 -12.97
CA VAL A 188 -4.79 -4.81 -11.89
C VAL A 188 -5.54 -4.78 -10.56
N LEU A 189 -5.47 -5.89 -9.84
CA LEU A 189 -5.90 -6.00 -8.46
C LEU A 189 -4.67 -6.13 -7.58
N THR A 190 -4.47 -5.19 -6.67
CA THR A 190 -3.40 -5.26 -5.66
C THR A 190 -3.99 -5.57 -4.30
N ALA A 191 -3.23 -6.26 -3.46
CA ALA A 191 -3.59 -6.45 -2.07
C ALA A 191 -2.34 -6.51 -1.18
N HIS A 192 -2.26 -5.60 -0.23
CA HIS A 192 -1.22 -5.65 0.79
C HIS A 192 -1.79 -6.28 2.07
N VAL A 193 -2.14 -7.56 1.95
CA VAL A 193 -2.76 -8.31 3.06
C VAL A 193 -1.80 -8.48 4.22
N PRO A 194 -2.29 -8.53 5.48
CA PRO A 194 -1.53 -9.03 6.62
C PRO A 194 -0.97 -10.42 6.31
N TYR A 195 0.35 -10.60 6.51
CA TYR A 195 1.03 -11.85 6.15
C TYR A 195 1.93 -12.41 7.26
N VAL A 196 1.96 -11.78 8.44
CA VAL A 196 2.72 -12.31 9.58
C VAL A 196 1.97 -13.50 10.17
N PRO A 197 2.59 -14.67 10.29
CA PRO A 197 1.96 -15.79 11.01
C PRO A 197 1.64 -15.38 12.45
N THR A 198 0.46 -15.74 12.95
CA THR A 198 -0.01 -15.38 14.31
C THR A 198 1.04 -15.68 15.38
N ALA A 199 1.72 -16.85 15.30
CA ALA A 199 2.77 -17.23 16.23
C ALA A 199 4.04 -16.35 16.17
N ALA A 200 4.25 -15.62 15.06
CA ALA A 200 5.40 -14.76 14.86
C ALA A 200 5.16 -13.30 15.28
N LEU A 201 3.92 -12.90 15.58
CA LEU A 201 3.58 -11.53 15.99
C LEU A 201 4.39 -11.05 17.21
N ALA A 202 4.61 -11.94 18.18
CA ALA A 202 5.40 -11.62 19.37
C ALA A 202 6.90 -11.36 19.08
N LEU A 203 7.39 -11.78 17.90
CA LEU A 203 8.78 -11.61 17.46
C LEU A 203 8.99 -10.31 16.66
N LEU A 204 7.92 -9.60 16.33
CA LEU A 204 8.02 -8.32 15.65
C LEU A 204 8.74 -7.28 16.51
N PRO A 205 9.42 -6.31 15.89
CA PRO A 205 9.98 -5.17 16.61
C PRO A 205 8.91 -4.48 17.46
N PRO A 206 9.26 -3.96 18.65
CA PRO A 206 8.31 -3.26 19.54
C PRO A 206 7.54 -2.16 18.82
N GLU A 207 8.21 -1.41 17.96
CA GLU A 207 7.64 -0.32 17.15
C GLU A 207 6.41 -0.77 16.35
N ALA A 208 6.50 -1.91 15.63
CA ALA A 208 5.37 -2.44 14.87
C ALA A 208 4.30 -3.03 15.80
N ARG A 209 4.74 -3.81 16.80
CA ARG A 209 3.84 -4.53 17.71
C ARG A 209 2.98 -3.59 18.58
N GLU A 210 3.52 -2.43 19.00
CA GLU A 210 2.89 -1.52 19.95
C GLU A 210 2.12 -0.38 19.27
N HIS A 211 2.49 -0.03 18.04
CA HIS A 211 1.95 1.15 17.35
C HIS A 211 1.18 0.85 16.07
N GLU A 212 1.34 -0.35 15.46
CA GLU A 212 0.57 -0.74 14.30
C GLU A 212 -0.60 -1.66 14.68
N PRO A 213 -1.74 -1.60 13.98
CA PRO A 213 -2.89 -2.44 14.30
C PRO A 213 -2.57 -3.92 14.12
N ALA A 214 -2.87 -4.76 15.12
CA ALA A 214 -2.66 -6.20 15.01
C ALA A 214 -3.38 -6.81 13.79
N ALA A 215 -4.57 -6.29 13.44
CA ALA A 215 -5.32 -6.71 12.26
C ALA A 215 -4.61 -6.39 10.94
N ALA A 216 -3.68 -5.44 10.91
CA ALA A 216 -2.86 -5.12 9.73
C ALA A 216 -1.59 -6.00 9.64
N LEU A 217 -1.32 -6.82 10.65
CA LEU A 217 -0.12 -7.66 10.74
C LEU A 217 -0.46 -9.15 10.67
N ASP A 218 -1.51 -9.59 11.36
CA ASP A 218 -1.87 -11.00 11.56
C ASP A 218 -2.49 -11.60 10.29
N GLY A 219 -1.75 -12.47 9.62
CA GLY A 219 -2.16 -13.21 8.43
C GLY A 219 -2.72 -14.62 8.72
N GLY A 220 -2.94 -14.97 10.00
CA GLY A 220 -3.41 -16.29 10.39
C GLY A 220 -2.28 -17.29 10.65
N ALA A 221 -2.60 -18.57 10.66
CA ALA A 221 -1.70 -19.62 11.13
C ALA A 221 -0.37 -19.68 10.35
N ASP A 222 -0.40 -19.55 9.04
CA ASP A 222 0.77 -19.53 8.15
C ASP A 222 0.97 -18.17 7.44
N GLY A 223 0.17 -17.17 7.80
CA GLY A 223 0.21 -15.83 7.22
C GLY A 223 -0.43 -15.72 5.84
N LEU A 224 -1.20 -16.71 5.39
CA LEU A 224 -1.79 -16.75 4.03
C LEU A 224 -3.32 -16.71 4.02
N ASP A 225 -3.98 -16.57 5.16
CA ASP A 225 -5.45 -16.69 5.21
C ASP A 225 -6.15 -15.65 4.35
N LEU A 226 -5.74 -14.39 4.43
CA LEU A 226 -6.32 -13.30 3.62
C LEU A 226 -5.88 -13.40 2.16
N LEU A 227 -4.63 -13.79 1.88
CA LEU A 227 -4.18 -14.01 0.50
C LEU A 227 -5.03 -15.07 -0.20
N ARG A 228 -5.38 -16.17 0.47
CA ARG A 228 -6.26 -17.21 -0.09
C ARG A 228 -7.64 -16.67 -0.43
N ARG A 229 -8.21 -15.82 0.43
CA ARG A 229 -9.51 -15.18 0.18
C ARG A 229 -9.44 -14.25 -1.03
N VAL A 230 -8.43 -13.39 -1.09
CA VAL A 230 -8.20 -12.47 -2.23
C VAL A 230 -7.99 -13.24 -3.53
N ALA A 231 -7.13 -14.27 -3.53
CA ALA A 231 -6.88 -15.10 -4.71
C ALA A 231 -8.15 -15.77 -5.23
N SER A 232 -8.99 -16.29 -4.31
CA SER A 232 -10.26 -16.92 -4.67
C SER A 232 -11.28 -15.94 -5.27
N ALA A 233 -11.29 -14.68 -4.82
CA ALA A 233 -12.19 -13.63 -5.31
C ALA A 233 -11.70 -12.99 -6.62
N ALA A 234 -10.38 -12.92 -6.84
CA ALA A 234 -9.76 -12.18 -7.94
C ALA A 234 -10.31 -12.52 -9.34
N PRO A 235 -10.59 -13.80 -9.73
CA PRO A 235 -11.11 -14.11 -11.06
C PRO A 235 -12.48 -13.50 -11.36
N ARG A 236 -13.28 -13.18 -10.34
CA ARG A 236 -14.55 -12.46 -10.50
C ARG A 236 -14.34 -11.06 -11.02
N TRP A 237 -13.29 -10.39 -10.55
CA TRP A 237 -13.04 -8.98 -10.79
C TRP A 237 -12.12 -8.72 -11.96
N LEU A 238 -11.04 -9.51 -12.05
CA LEU A 238 -10.06 -9.36 -13.12
C LEU A 238 -10.69 -9.64 -14.49
N ARG A 239 -10.36 -8.83 -15.49
CA ARG A 239 -10.61 -9.17 -16.90
C ARG A 239 -9.68 -10.31 -17.35
N PRO A 240 -9.95 -10.98 -18.50
CA PRO A 240 -8.95 -11.83 -19.14
C PRO A 240 -7.64 -11.06 -19.39
N GLY A 241 -6.50 -11.62 -19.00
CA GLY A 241 -5.19 -10.96 -18.98
C GLY A 241 -4.99 -9.93 -17.86
N GLY A 242 -5.98 -9.74 -16.98
CA GLY A 242 -5.82 -8.94 -15.77
C GLY A 242 -5.00 -9.67 -14.70
N THR A 243 -4.35 -8.93 -13.82
CA THR A 243 -3.34 -9.48 -12.90
C THR A 243 -3.64 -9.14 -11.44
N LEU A 244 -3.58 -10.17 -10.57
CA LEU A 244 -3.51 -10.02 -9.12
C LEU A 244 -2.05 -9.87 -8.68
N LEU A 245 -1.73 -8.87 -7.86
CA LEU A 245 -0.40 -8.63 -7.27
C LEU A 245 -0.51 -8.63 -5.74
N VAL A 246 0.26 -9.46 -5.06
CA VAL A 246 0.32 -9.50 -3.58
C VAL A 246 1.77 -9.59 -3.11
N GLU A 247 2.14 -8.78 -2.12
CA GLU A 247 3.42 -8.88 -1.42
C GLU A 247 3.42 -10.14 -0.53
N VAL A 248 4.50 -10.93 -0.57
CA VAL A 248 4.63 -12.19 0.18
C VAL A 248 5.98 -12.30 0.88
N GLY A 249 6.05 -13.07 1.94
CA GLY A 249 7.31 -13.46 2.56
C GLY A 249 7.98 -14.64 1.83
N GLU A 250 9.30 -14.78 1.97
CA GLU A 250 10.09 -15.85 1.32
C GLU A 250 9.51 -17.26 1.60
N GLY A 251 9.18 -17.55 2.85
CA GLY A 251 8.61 -18.84 3.24
C GLY A 251 7.16 -19.07 2.81
N GLN A 252 6.53 -18.09 2.17
CA GLN A 252 5.12 -18.13 1.76
C GLN A 252 4.92 -18.35 0.25
N VAL A 253 5.99 -18.25 -0.54
CA VAL A 253 5.94 -18.26 -2.01
C VAL A 253 5.20 -19.51 -2.53
N ASP A 254 5.54 -20.70 -2.05
CA ASP A 254 4.93 -21.95 -2.52
C ASP A 254 3.45 -22.03 -2.15
N GLY A 255 3.10 -21.66 -0.91
CA GLY A 255 1.72 -21.66 -0.42
C GLY A 255 0.84 -20.65 -1.17
N ALA A 256 1.37 -19.47 -1.42
CA ALA A 256 0.73 -18.41 -2.19
C ALA A 256 0.55 -18.84 -3.67
N GLY A 257 1.60 -19.40 -4.30
CA GLY A 257 1.55 -19.94 -5.65
C GLY A 257 0.49 -21.03 -5.81
N ALA A 258 0.40 -21.93 -4.84
CA ALA A 258 -0.65 -22.96 -4.83
C ALA A 258 -2.06 -22.35 -4.67
N ALA A 259 -2.22 -21.25 -3.91
CA ALA A 259 -3.50 -20.55 -3.82
C ALA A 259 -3.90 -19.91 -5.16
N TYR A 260 -2.96 -19.28 -5.86
CA TYR A 260 -3.18 -18.69 -7.18
C TYR A 260 -3.57 -19.76 -8.22
N ALA A 261 -2.80 -20.86 -8.28
CA ALA A 261 -3.10 -21.96 -9.21
C ALA A 261 -4.51 -22.55 -8.99
N ARG A 262 -4.94 -22.73 -7.72
CA ARG A 262 -6.30 -23.18 -7.39
C ARG A 262 -7.38 -22.21 -7.84
N ALA A 263 -7.06 -20.90 -7.86
CA ALA A 263 -7.95 -19.86 -8.34
C ALA A 263 -7.94 -19.70 -9.89
N GLY A 264 -7.16 -20.48 -10.61
CA GLY A 264 -7.02 -20.37 -12.07
C GLY A 264 -6.17 -19.16 -12.51
N LEU A 265 -5.34 -18.65 -11.62
CA LEU A 265 -4.36 -17.58 -11.93
C LEU A 265 -3.00 -18.22 -12.25
N ALA A 266 -2.30 -17.73 -13.27
CA ALA A 266 -0.96 -18.17 -13.62
C ALA A 266 0.10 -17.45 -12.75
N PRO A 267 0.71 -18.13 -11.74
CA PRO A 267 1.60 -17.46 -10.81
C PRO A 267 2.97 -17.16 -11.41
N ARG A 268 3.51 -15.96 -11.14
CA ARG A 268 4.86 -15.52 -11.45
C ARG A 268 5.42 -14.73 -10.28
N LEU A 269 6.60 -15.12 -9.78
CA LEU A 269 7.29 -14.41 -8.70
C LEU A 269 8.13 -13.26 -9.26
N LEU A 270 7.97 -12.09 -8.67
CA LEU A 270 8.83 -10.92 -8.85
C LEU A 270 9.70 -10.75 -7.61
N ARG A 271 10.95 -10.37 -7.80
CA ARG A 271 11.93 -10.21 -6.72
C ARG A 271 12.69 -8.91 -6.90
N ASP A 272 12.91 -8.22 -5.80
CA ASP A 272 13.82 -7.09 -5.67
C ASP A 272 14.72 -7.35 -4.46
N ASP A 273 15.95 -7.80 -4.72
CA ASP A 273 16.89 -8.19 -3.66
C ASP A 273 17.44 -6.97 -2.91
N GLU A 274 17.49 -5.79 -3.54
CA GLU A 274 17.96 -4.55 -2.89
C GLU A 274 16.98 -4.08 -1.82
N ARG A 275 15.68 -4.19 -2.10
CA ARG A 275 14.60 -3.81 -1.14
C ARG A 275 14.15 -4.97 -0.27
N GLY A 276 14.63 -6.20 -0.54
CA GLY A 276 14.15 -7.41 0.10
C GLY A 276 12.66 -7.66 -0.15
N ALA A 277 12.18 -7.35 -1.35
CA ALA A 277 10.78 -7.40 -1.72
C ALA A 277 10.46 -8.61 -2.60
N LEU A 278 9.31 -9.25 -2.32
CA LEU A 278 8.75 -10.31 -3.13
C LEU A 278 7.29 -10.00 -3.43
N VAL A 279 6.92 -10.06 -4.70
CA VAL A 279 5.53 -9.91 -5.15
C VAL A 279 5.15 -11.11 -6.00
N LEU A 280 4.08 -11.78 -5.61
CA LEU A 280 3.47 -12.81 -6.45
C LEU A 280 2.46 -12.14 -7.39
N ALA A 281 2.69 -12.28 -8.68
CA ALA A 281 1.77 -11.87 -9.74
C ALA A 281 0.99 -13.10 -10.22
N GLY A 282 -0.31 -12.96 -10.47
CA GLY A 282 -1.15 -14.02 -10.99
C GLY A 282 -2.06 -13.49 -12.09
N GLU A 283 -1.82 -13.89 -13.33
CA GLU A 283 -2.60 -13.48 -14.48
C GLU A 283 -3.82 -14.38 -14.65
N ARG A 284 -4.99 -13.76 -14.92
CA ARG A 284 -6.19 -14.47 -15.31
C ARG A 284 -6.14 -14.81 -16.80
N ALA A 285 -6.29 -16.09 -17.12
CA ALA A 285 -6.42 -16.58 -18.50
C ALA A 285 -7.61 -15.97 -19.24
#